data_afc354c76d788eed4e917319e520c2b9
#
_entry.id   afc354c76d788eed4e917319e520c2b9
#
_cell.length_a   1.000
_cell.length_b   1.000
_cell.length_c   1.000
_cell.angle_alpha   90.00
_cell.angle_beta   90.00
_cell.angle_gamma   90.00
#
_symmetry.space_group_name_H-M   'P 1'
#
loop_
_entity.id
_entity.type
_entity.pdbx_description
1 polymer ?
#
loop_
_entity_poly.entity_id
_entity_poly.type
_entity_poly.pdbx_seq_one_letter_code
_entity_poly.pdbx_strand_id
1 'polypeptide(L)'
;SAAPGSGVDFGDDASTWANDDECDDQRFQGRGMASSFSDADMFHDASDCRRLFDAGSIRLINGANLVVSSRIERGRLRSGDSTRANDSYSDTFTFIADRGDSAVIDLRSGEFDTYLIVRAPGGEEFTNDDYESSFDRSLLSLTLTETGIYEVVVSSYNPGETGGYTVQIETDAGTPADINTQVVHKVGWYKPPLR
;
A
#
# COMPACT_ATOMS: atom_id res chain seq x y z
N SER A 1 -4.82 1.65 -34.38
CA SER A 1 -5.71 1.93 -33.26
C SER A 1 -4.85 2.51 -32.14
N ALA A 2 -4.93 3.83 -31.93
CA ALA A 2 -4.23 4.45 -30.83
C ALA A 2 -4.89 4.01 -29.53
N ALA A 3 -4.11 3.60 -28.53
CA ALA A 3 -4.57 3.38 -27.18
C ALA A 3 -5.19 4.67 -26.61
N PRO A 4 -6.24 4.61 -25.79
CA PRO A 4 -6.77 5.81 -25.13
C PRO A 4 -5.65 6.44 -24.30
N GLY A 5 -5.34 7.70 -24.60
CA GLY A 5 -4.28 8.43 -23.92
C GLY A 5 -4.52 8.43 -22.42
N SER A 6 -3.47 8.27 -21.66
CA SER A 6 -3.46 8.16 -20.18
C SER A 6 -3.98 9.40 -19.47
N GLY A 7 -4.33 10.47 -20.15
CA GLY A 7 -4.71 11.77 -19.53
C GLY A 7 -3.59 12.45 -18.75
N VAL A 8 -2.38 11.85 -18.75
CA VAL A 8 -1.19 12.41 -18.10
C VAL A 8 -0.50 13.36 -19.06
N ASP A 9 -0.25 14.57 -18.61
CA ASP A 9 0.59 15.52 -19.33
C ASP A 9 2.05 15.27 -18.97
N PHE A 10 2.82 14.72 -19.89
CA PHE A 10 4.25 14.47 -19.73
C PHE A 10 5.10 15.69 -20.13
N GLY A 11 4.52 16.69 -20.82
CA GLY A 11 5.24 17.84 -21.31
C GLY A 11 6.05 17.56 -22.58
N ASP A 12 7.30 17.98 -22.62
CA ASP A 12 8.23 17.87 -23.75
C ASP A 12 9.57 17.21 -23.34
N ASP A 13 10.57 17.19 -24.22
CA ASP A 13 11.92 16.66 -24.00
C ASP A 13 12.97 17.78 -23.98
N ALA A 14 12.67 18.90 -23.32
CA ALA A 14 13.58 20.04 -23.24
C ALA A 14 14.66 19.89 -22.15
N SER A 15 14.54 18.90 -21.26
CA SER A 15 15.61 18.56 -20.30
C SER A 15 16.88 18.09 -21.01
N THR A 16 18.03 18.41 -20.41
CA THR A 16 19.34 17.87 -20.87
C THR A 16 19.49 16.38 -20.60
N TRP A 17 18.63 15.82 -19.77
CA TRP A 17 18.61 14.40 -19.40
C TRP A 17 17.55 13.60 -20.16
N ALA A 18 16.73 14.26 -21.00
CA ALA A 18 15.74 13.57 -21.80
C ALA A 18 16.40 12.55 -22.75
N ASN A 19 15.79 11.38 -22.89
CA ASN A 19 16.25 10.23 -23.69
C ASN A 19 17.51 9.53 -23.19
N ASP A 20 17.69 9.42 -21.88
CA ASP A 20 18.78 8.70 -21.24
C ASP A 20 18.34 7.41 -20.53
N ASP A 21 17.08 6.99 -20.75
CA ASP A 21 16.42 5.79 -20.21
C ASP A 21 15.99 5.88 -18.74
N GLU A 22 16.19 6.98 -18.06
CA GLU A 22 15.66 7.29 -16.72
C GLU A 22 14.55 8.34 -16.83
N CYS A 23 13.66 8.45 -15.84
CA CYS A 23 12.69 9.55 -15.77
C CYS A 23 13.17 10.55 -14.72
N ASP A 24 13.46 11.79 -15.19
CA ASP A 24 13.97 12.87 -14.36
C ASP A 24 12.88 13.81 -13.81
N ASP A 25 11.63 13.59 -14.20
CA ASP A 25 10.50 14.38 -13.75
C ASP A 25 10.04 13.92 -12.36
N GLN A 26 10.35 14.73 -11.35
CA GLN A 26 10.03 14.45 -9.95
C GLN A 26 8.53 14.31 -9.62
N ARG A 27 7.62 14.53 -10.59
CA ARG A 27 6.19 14.25 -10.44
C ARG A 27 5.89 12.76 -10.43
N PHE A 28 6.84 11.93 -10.86
CA PHE A 28 6.70 10.48 -10.90
C PHE A 28 7.51 9.80 -9.79
N GLN A 29 7.17 8.56 -9.52
CA GLN A 29 7.92 7.67 -8.64
C GLN A 29 7.84 6.24 -9.18
N GLY A 30 8.86 5.43 -8.89
CA GLY A 30 8.92 4.03 -9.29
C GLY A 30 10.29 3.61 -9.78
N ARG A 31 10.31 2.49 -10.52
CA ARG A 31 11.55 1.90 -11.02
C ARG A 31 11.94 2.55 -12.35
N GLY A 32 13.16 3.06 -12.42
CA GLY A 32 13.68 3.77 -13.59
C GLY A 32 13.60 5.28 -13.45
N MET A 33 13.39 5.77 -12.22
CA MET A 33 13.58 7.18 -11.90
C MET A 33 15.06 7.49 -11.81
N ALA A 34 15.43 8.71 -12.18
CA ALA A 34 16.78 9.26 -11.97
C ALA A 34 17.15 9.27 -10.47
N SER A 35 18.44 9.27 -10.17
CA SER A 35 18.94 9.29 -8.79
C SER A 35 18.94 10.69 -8.16
N SER A 36 18.78 11.74 -8.96
CA SER A 36 18.70 13.13 -8.53
C SER A 36 17.71 13.89 -9.43
N PHE A 37 17.00 14.85 -8.88
CA PHE A 37 15.95 15.59 -9.57
C PHE A 37 16.23 17.09 -9.54
N SER A 38 15.76 17.80 -10.59
CA SER A 38 15.75 19.23 -10.68
C SER A 38 14.35 19.73 -11.07
N ASP A 39 13.92 20.86 -10.54
CA ASP A 39 12.67 21.51 -10.97
C ASP A 39 12.66 21.85 -12.46
N ALA A 40 13.85 21.98 -13.08
CA ALA A 40 14.00 22.24 -14.50
C ALA A 40 13.66 21.05 -15.40
N ASP A 41 13.61 19.82 -14.84
CA ASP A 41 13.29 18.61 -15.59
C ASP A 41 11.80 18.27 -15.52
N MET A 42 11.06 18.96 -14.65
CA MET A 42 9.62 18.78 -14.49
C MET A 42 8.88 19.21 -15.77
N PHE A 43 8.12 18.30 -16.37
CA PHE A 43 7.48 18.43 -17.69
C PHE A 43 8.44 18.50 -18.88
N HIS A 44 9.72 18.18 -18.71
CA HIS A 44 10.72 18.32 -19.77
C HIS A 44 11.52 17.02 -20.06
N ASP A 45 10.99 15.89 -19.60
CA ASP A 45 11.52 14.54 -19.85
C ASP A 45 10.38 13.58 -20.27
N ALA A 46 9.66 14.00 -21.32
CA ALA A 46 8.41 13.34 -21.69
C ALA A 46 8.58 11.93 -22.25
N SER A 47 9.63 11.68 -23.05
CA SER A 47 9.83 10.43 -23.76
C SER A 47 10.13 9.27 -22.79
N ASP A 48 11.06 9.48 -21.85
CA ASP A 48 11.46 8.46 -20.89
C ASP A 48 10.36 8.22 -19.84
N CYS A 49 9.81 9.31 -19.28
CA CYS A 49 8.72 9.19 -18.31
C CYS A 49 7.49 8.50 -18.91
N ARG A 50 7.10 8.83 -20.15
CA ARG A 50 5.99 8.16 -20.85
C ARG A 50 6.27 6.67 -21.06
N ARG A 51 7.45 6.33 -21.57
CA ARG A 51 7.87 4.95 -21.79
C ARG A 51 7.81 4.12 -20.52
N LEU A 52 8.35 4.65 -19.42
CA LEU A 52 8.35 3.99 -18.12
C LEU A 52 6.95 3.92 -17.49
N PHE A 53 6.14 4.96 -17.68
CA PHE A 53 4.74 4.99 -17.22
C PHE A 53 3.87 3.97 -18.00
N ASP A 54 3.98 3.93 -19.32
CA ASP A 54 3.23 2.97 -20.17
C ASP A 54 3.67 1.52 -19.90
N ALA A 55 4.92 1.31 -19.45
CA ALA A 55 5.43 0.03 -18.98
C ALA A 55 4.99 -0.31 -17.54
N GLY A 56 4.30 0.60 -16.84
CA GLY A 56 3.92 0.43 -15.44
C GLY A 56 5.09 0.49 -14.46
N SER A 57 6.26 0.96 -14.89
CA SER A 57 7.47 1.05 -14.05
C SER A 57 7.44 2.25 -13.13
N ILE A 58 6.78 3.34 -13.54
CA ILE A 58 6.61 4.56 -12.75
C ILE A 58 5.14 5.00 -12.73
N ARG A 59 4.78 5.83 -11.74
CA ARG A 59 3.46 6.45 -11.58
C ARG A 59 3.58 7.90 -11.11
N LEU A 60 2.55 8.71 -11.30
CA LEU A 60 2.48 10.07 -10.73
C LEU A 60 2.36 10.03 -9.20
N ILE A 61 3.12 10.87 -8.51
CA ILE A 61 3.14 10.96 -7.04
C ILE A 61 1.80 11.47 -6.47
N ASN A 62 1.07 12.35 -7.18
CA ASN A 62 -0.19 12.96 -6.73
C ASN A 62 -1.22 13.10 -7.87
N GLY A 63 -1.20 12.22 -8.85
CA GLY A 63 -2.06 12.31 -10.02
C GLY A 63 -3.34 11.49 -9.92
N ALA A 64 -4.30 11.80 -10.79
CA ALA A 64 -5.58 11.12 -10.92
C ALA A 64 -5.48 9.62 -11.29
N ASN A 65 -4.28 9.09 -11.44
CA ASN A 65 -3.99 7.67 -11.70
C ASN A 65 -3.49 6.91 -10.46
N LEU A 66 -3.48 7.54 -9.28
CA LEU A 66 -3.39 6.79 -8.04
C LEU A 66 -4.65 5.95 -7.92
N VAL A 67 -4.55 4.68 -8.21
CA VAL A 67 -5.60 3.73 -7.87
C VAL A 67 -5.50 3.51 -6.36
N VAL A 68 -6.14 4.39 -5.59
CA VAL A 68 -6.32 4.15 -4.16
C VAL A 68 -7.23 2.95 -4.04
N SER A 69 -6.66 1.83 -3.67
CA SER A 69 -7.42 0.65 -3.30
C SER A 69 -7.85 0.82 -1.85
N SER A 70 -9.15 1.05 -1.62
CA SER A 70 -9.70 1.11 -0.27
C SER A 70 -10.57 -0.10 -0.02
N ARG A 71 -10.31 -0.79 1.09
CA ARG A 71 -11.08 -1.95 1.53
C ARG A 71 -11.42 -1.83 3.01
N ILE A 72 -12.69 -2.11 3.32
CA ILE A 72 -13.18 -2.18 4.69
C ILE A 72 -13.56 -3.61 5.01
N GLU A 73 -12.90 -4.19 6.02
CA GLU A 73 -13.24 -5.48 6.58
C GLU A 73 -13.89 -5.31 7.94
N ARG A 74 -14.87 -6.16 8.21
CA ARG A 74 -15.50 -6.30 9.50
C ARG A 74 -15.29 -7.71 10.01
N GLY A 75 -14.81 -7.82 11.24
CA GLY A 75 -14.54 -9.09 11.87
C GLY A 75 -14.92 -9.09 13.34
N ARG A 76 -14.61 -10.18 14.00
CA ARG A 76 -14.78 -10.34 15.44
C ARG A 76 -13.70 -11.25 15.98
N LEU A 77 -12.92 -10.77 16.95
CA LEU A 77 -12.03 -11.61 17.73
C LEU A 77 -12.83 -12.50 18.65
N ARG A 78 -12.49 -13.80 18.66
CA ARG A 78 -13.19 -14.84 19.43
C ARG A 78 -12.22 -15.73 20.15
N SER A 79 -12.69 -16.33 21.23
CA SER A 79 -12.00 -17.46 21.85
C SER A 79 -11.85 -18.60 20.83
N GLY A 80 -10.59 -19.03 20.62
CA GLY A 80 -10.24 -20.04 19.63
C GLY A 80 -9.65 -19.50 18.32
N ASP A 81 -9.61 -18.18 18.12
CA ASP A 81 -8.84 -17.58 17.04
C ASP A 81 -7.33 -17.74 17.29
N SER A 82 -6.51 -17.50 16.27
CA SER A 82 -5.06 -17.45 16.44
C SER A 82 -4.67 -16.44 17.51
N THR A 83 -3.57 -16.68 18.20
CA THR A 83 -3.09 -15.76 19.24
C THR A 83 -1.70 -15.22 18.93
N ARG A 84 -1.42 -14.03 19.42
CA ARG A 84 -0.07 -13.47 19.53
C ARG A 84 0.66 -14.09 20.73
N ALA A 85 1.96 -13.79 20.87
CA ALA A 85 2.80 -14.32 21.95
C ALA A 85 2.31 -13.96 23.38
N ASN A 86 1.45 -12.93 23.51
CA ASN A 86 0.85 -12.50 24.77
C ASN A 86 -0.55 -13.09 25.02
N ASP A 87 -0.98 -14.11 24.24
CA ASP A 87 -2.31 -14.73 24.29
C ASP A 87 -3.48 -13.81 23.87
N SER A 88 -3.20 -12.68 23.21
CA SER A 88 -4.25 -11.85 22.57
C SER A 88 -4.70 -12.50 21.28
N TYR A 89 -6.00 -12.64 21.08
CA TYR A 89 -6.58 -13.17 19.83
C TYR A 89 -6.25 -12.28 18.64
N SER A 90 -6.15 -12.86 17.45
CA SER A 90 -5.81 -12.12 16.24
C SER A 90 -6.46 -12.66 14.98
N ASP A 91 -6.81 -11.75 14.07
CA ASP A 91 -7.16 -12.00 12.68
C ASP A 91 -6.07 -11.42 11.78
N THR A 92 -5.78 -12.07 10.65
CA THR A 92 -4.76 -11.60 9.70
C THR A 92 -5.36 -11.40 8.32
N PHE A 93 -5.04 -10.25 7.71
CA PHE A 93 -5.33 -9.89 6.33
C PHE A 93 -4.04 -9.68 5.57
N THR A 94 -4.07 -9.72 4.25
CA THR A 94 -2.89 -9.47 3.43
C THR A 94 -3.19 -8.50 2.30
N PHE A 95 -2.17 -7.75 1.86
CA PHE A 95 -2.19 -6.98 0.64
C PHE A 95 -0.83 -7.06 -0.06
N ILE A 96 -0.81 -6.81 -1.37
CA ILE A 96 0.42 -6.75 -2.16
C ILE A 96 0.71 -5.29 -2.45
N ALA A 97 1.96 -4.90 -2.34
CA ALA A 97 2.41 -3.56 -2.65
C ALA A 97 3.85 -3.55 -3.15
N ASP A 98 4.23 -2.45 -3.77
CA ASP A 98 5.59 -2.18 -4.19
C ASP A 98 6.31 -1.26 -3.19
N ARG A 99 7.63 -1.35 -3.20
CA ARG A 99 8.46 -0.42 -2.47
C ARG A 99 8.18 1.01 -2.91
N GLY A 100 7.92 1.89 -1.94
CA GLY A 100 7.60 3.30 -2.15
C GLY A 100 6.11 3.60 -2.21
N ASP A 101 5.25 2.57 -2.25
CA ASP A 101 3.80 2.75 -2.09
C ASP A 101 3.50 3.26 -0.68
N SER A 102 2.34 3.93 -0.55
CA SER A 102 1.82 4.34 0.76
C SER A 102 0.69 3.41 1.19
N ALA A 103 0.56 3.19 2.47
CA ALA A 103 -0.56 2.47 3.06
C ALA A 103 -1.06 3.20 4.31
N VAL A 104 -2.39 3.29 4.44
CA VAL A 104 -3.05 3.75 5.66
C VAL A 104 -3.96 2.63 6.14
N ILE A 105 -3.73 2.17 7.37
CA ILE A 105 -4.51 1.11 8.01
C ILE A 105 -5.15 1.66 9.27
N ASP A 106 -6.49 1.68 9.33
CA ASP A 106 -7.29 2.21 10.44
C ASP A 106 -8.12 1.09 11.05
N LEU A 107 -7.77 0.66 12.25
CA LEU A 107 -8.47 -0.34 13.04
C LEU A 107 -9.31 0.33 14.11
N ARG A 108 -10.57 -0.08 14.25
CA ARG A 108 -11.51 0.45 15.25
C ARG A 108 -12.30 -0.67 15.90
N SER A 109 -12.48 -0.58 17.21
CA SER A 109 -13.35 -1.44 18.00
C SER A 109 -13.95 -0.65 19.17
N GLY A 110 -15.25 -0.78 19.40
CA GLY A 110 -15.88 -0.30 20.64
C GLY A 110 -16.02 -1.39 21.72
N GLU A 111 -15.40 -2.57 21.49
CA GLU A 111 -15.58 -3.72 22.39
C GLU A 111 -14.26 -4.17 23.05
N PHE A 112 -13.10 -3.75 22.54
CA PHE A 112 -11.77 -4.08 23.10
C PHE A 112 -10.76 -2.96 22.77
N ASP A 113 -9.68 -2.93 23.53
CA ASP A 113 -8.51 -2.10 23.34
C ASP A 113 -7.72 -2.59 22.12
N THR A 114 -7.66 -1.76 21.06
CA THR A 114 -7.15 -2.18 19.75
C THR A 114 -5.61 -2.28 19.72
N TYR A 115 -5.10 -3.24 18.97
CA TYR A 115 -3.68 -3.38 18.66
C TYR A 115 -3.49 -3.77 17.20
N LEU A 116 -2.86 -2.90 16.44
CA LEU A 116 -2.62 -3.08 15.02
C LEU A 116 -1.15 -3.39 14.75
N ILE A 117 -0.89 -4.41 13.92
CA ILE A 117 0.44 -4.72 13.41
C ILE A 117 0.38 -4.76 11.89
N VAL A 118 1.36 -4.15 11.23
CA VAL A 118 1.64 -4.37 9.80
C VAL A 118 3.02 -5.00 9.70
N ARG A 119 3.09 -6.16 9.06
CA ARG A 119 4.34 -6.90 8.87
C ARG A 119 4.76 -6.85 7.40
N ALA A 120 5.97 -6.34 7.16
CA ALA A 120 6.58 -6.30 5.83
C ALA A 120 7.04 -7.69 5.35
N PRO A 121 7.25 -7.90 4.03
CA PRO A 121 7.72 -9.17 3.47
C PRO A 121 9.01 -9.70 4.11
N GLY A 122 9.95 -8.81 4.47
CA GLY A 122 11.19 -9.15 5.17
C GLY A 122 11.05 -9.41 6.67
N GLY A 123 9.85 -9.25 7.23
CA GLY A 123 9.54 -9.52 8.64
C GLY A 123 9.64 -8.28 9.55
N GLU A 124 9.90 -7.09 9.02
CA GLU A 124 9.81 -5.85 9.79
C GLU A 124 8.36 -5.62 10.23
N GLU A 125 8.16 -5.21 11.48
CA GLU A 125 6.84 -4.96 12.07
C GLU A 125 6.67 -3.48 12.43
N PHE A 126 5.52 -2.93 12.05
CA PHE A 126 5.03 -1.61 12.44
C PHE A 126 3.81 -1.81 13.32
N THR A 127 3.73 -1.13 14.46
CA THR A 127 2.65 -1.34 15.43
C THR A 127 2.06 -0.03 15.91
N ASN A 128 0.78 -0.05 16.23
CA ASN A 128 0.09 1.01 16.96
C ASN A 128 -1.03 0.40 17.81
N ASP A 129 -1.19 0.90 19.03
CA ASP A 129 -2.28 0.54 19.94
C ASP A 129 -3.23 1.71 20.20
N ASP A 130 -2.69 2.92 20.34
CA ASP A 130 -3.45 4.12 20.72
C ASP A 130 -3.25 5.25 19.71
N TYR A 131 -4.17 5.41 18.78
CA TYR A 131 -4.15 6.58 17.91
C TYR A 131 -4.82 7.78 18.60
N GLU A 132 -4.07 8.89 18.75
CA GLU A 132 -4.51 10.11 19.46
C GLU A 132 -5.01 9.82 20.89
N SER A 133 -4.36 8.87 21.59
CA SER A 133 -4.72 8.42 22.95
C SER A 133 -6.12 7.77 23.03
N SER A 134 -6.59 7.14 21.98
CA SER A 134 -7.84 6.44 21.91
C SER A 134 -7.64 4.93 21.90
N PHE A 135 -8.08 4.24 22.95
CA PHE A 135 -7.98 2.78 23.08
C PHE A 135 -8.84 2.01 22.06
N ASP A 136 -9.84 2.65 21.48
CA ASP A 136 -10.76 2.05 20.50
C ASP A 136 -10.29 2.21 19.07
N ARG A 137 -9.08 2.79 18.86
CA ARG A 137 -8.53 3.05 17.53
C ARG A 137 -7.01 2.90 17.46
N SER A 138 -6.55 2.11 16.50
CA SER A 138 -5.15 2.04 16.10
C SER A 138 -5.01 2.44 14.63
N LEU A 139 -4.04 3.30 14.30
CA LEU A 139 -3.80 3.77 12.95
C LEU A 139 -2.32 3.74 12.60
N LEU A 140 -2.00 3.17 11.43
CA LEU A 140 -0.68 3.23 10.83
C LEU A 140 -0.75 3.91 9.47
N SER A 141 0.13 4.89 9.25
CA SER A 141 0.36 5.51 7.96
C SER A 141 1.82 5.29 7.58
N LEU A 142 2.05 4.52 6.51
CA LEU A 142 3.35 3.97 6.17
C LEU A 142 3.73 4.32 4.73
N THR A 143 5.02 4.58 4.50
CA THR A 143 5.64 4.41 3.19
C THR A 143 6.29 3.02 3.20
N LEU A 144 5.91 2.19 2.25
CA LEU A 144 6.28 0.77 2.23
C LEU A 144 7.72 0.60 1.75
N THR A 145 8.51 -0.16 2.50
CA THR A 145 9.97 -0.29 2.32
C THR A 145 10.38 -1.44 1.41
N GLU A 146 9.45 -2.34 1.10
CA GLU A 146 9.70 -3.57 0.34
C GLU A 146 8.59 -3.84 -0.67
N THR A 147 8.92 -4.51 -1.76
CA THR A 147 7.93 -5.08 -2.69
C THR A 147 7.55 -6.47 -2.21
N GLY A 148 6.26 -6.76 -2.11
CA GLY A 148 5.76 -8.09 -1.76
C GLY A 148 4.45 -8.10 -0.99
N ILE A 149 4.24 -9.18 -0.26
CA ILE A 149 3.02 -9.40 0.55
C ILE A 149 3.22 -8.82 1.94
N TYR A 150 2.37 -7.88 2.31
CA TYR A 150 2.26 -7.33 3.66
C TYR A 150 1.13 -8.03 4.42
N GLU A 151 1.34 -8.28 5.70
CA GLU A 151 0.30 -8.80 6.61
C GLU A 151 -0.22 -7.68 7.50
N VAL A 152 -1.54 -7.59 7.64
CA VAL A 152 -2.23 -6.71 8.59
C VAL A 152 -2.82 -7.60 9.68
N VAL A 153 -2.28 -7.51 10.88
CA VAL A 153 -2.74 -8.29 12.03
C VAL A 153 -3.60 -7.38 12.91
N VAL A 154 -4.87 -7.74 13.01
CA VAL A 154 -5.84 -7.14 13.93
C VAL A 154 -5.81 -7.91 15.22
N SER A 155 -5.61 -7.23 16.35
CA SER A 155 -5.54 -7.86 17.66
C SER A 155 -6.04 -6.90 18.76
N SER A 156 -6.08 -7.40 19.99
CA SER A 156 -6.27 -6.58 21.19
C SER A 156 -4.94 -6.31 21.91
N TYR A 157 -4.87 -5.20 22.64
CA TYR A 157 -3.73 -4.88 23.50
C TYR A 157 -3.62 -5.89 24.65
N ASN A 158 -4.72 -6.15 25.36
CA ASN A 158 -4.75 -7.10 26.46
C ASN A 158 -5.05 -8.53 26.00
N PRO A 159 -4.51 -9.56 26.68
CA PRO A 159 -4.79 -10.96 26.38
C PRO A 159 -6.25 -11.32 26.62
N GLY A 160 -6.78 -12.23 25.77
CA GLY A 160 -8.09 -12.82 25.95
C GLY A 160 -9.29 -11.92 25.64
N GLU A 161 -9.09 -10.66 25.24
CA GLU A 161 -10.18 -9.79 24.80
C GLU A 161 -10.81 -10.31 23.52
N THR A 162 -12.12 -10.11 23.41
CA THR A 162 -12.94 -10.50 22.26
C THR A 162 -13.88 -9.38 21.89
N GLY A 163 -14.27 -9.27 20.62
CA GLY A 163 -15.17 -8.22 20.22
C GLY A 163 -15.20 -7.96 18.72
N GLY A 164 -16.20 -7.23 18.26
CA GLY A 164 -16.34 -6.80 16.89
C GLY A 164 -15.35 -5.67 16.56
N TYR A 165 -14.85 -5.66 15.31
CA TYR A 165 -13.98 -4.61 14.82
C TYR A 165 -14.27 -4.26 13.36
N THR A 166 -13.77 -3.12 12.96
CA THR A 166 -13.65 -2.70 11.56
C THR A 166 -12.21 -2.33 11.29
N VAL A 167 -11.62 -2.86 10.23
CA VAL A 167 -10.32 -2.42 9.72
C VAL A 167 -10.47 -1.91 8.30
N GLN A 168 -10.01 -0.69 8.07
CA GLN A 168 -9.92 -0.07 6.76
C GLN A 168 -8.47 -0.11 6.31
N ILE A 169 -8.23 -0.57 5.09
CA ILE A 169 -6.90 -0.65 4.49
C ILE A 169 -6.97 0.15 3.20
N GLU A 170 -6.20 1.20 3.13
CA GLU A 170 -6.04 2.05 1.96
C GLU A 170 -4.60 1.96 1.47
N THR A 171 -4.41 1.72 0.18
CA THR A 171 -3.11 1.70 -0.44
C THR A 171 -3.15 2.49 -1.74
N ASP A 172 -2.09 3.21 -2.04
CA ASP A 172 -1.84 3.79 -3.35
C ASP A 172 -1.05 2.84 -4.26
N ALA A 173 -1.02 1.56 -3.90
CA ALA A 173 -0.39 0.52 -4.69
C ALA A 173 -0.90 0.61 -6.13
N GLY A 174 -0.01 0.98 -7.04
CA GLY A 174 -0.27 0.83 -8.47
C GLY A 174 -0.62 -0.63 -8.75
N THR A 175 -1.57 -0.88 -9.64
CA THR A 175 -1.81 -2.24 -10.11
C THR A 175 -0.48 -2.80 -10.63
N PRO A 176 0.04 -3.92 -10.10
CA PRO A 176 1.27 -4.50 -10.61
C PRO A 176 1.13 -4.74 -12.11
N ALA A 177 2.01 -4.18 -12.92
CA ALA A 177 1.91 -4.22 -14.37
C ALA A 177 2.04 -5.63 -14.96
N ASP A 178 2.38 -6.67 -14.15
CA ASP A 178 2.60 -8.03 -14.63
C ASP A 178 2.34 -9.12 -13.57
N ILE A 179 1.12 -9.19 -13.07
CA ILE A 179 0.63 -10.49 -12.62
C ILE A 179 -0.52 -10.85 -13.55
N ASN A 180 -0.29 -11.89 -14.39
CA ASN A 180 -1.24 -12.49 -15.30
C ASN A 180 -2.69 -12.32 -14.81
N THR A 181 -3.51 -11.57 -15.52
CA THR A 181 -4.86 -11.08 -15.17
C THR A 181 -5.81 -12.17 -14.63
N GLN A 182 -5.45 -13.42 -14.73
CA GLN A 182 -6.19 -14.56 -14.17
C GLN A 182 -5.97 -14.77 -12.65
N VAL A 183 -4.89 -14.23 -12.08
CA VAL A 183 -4.57 -14.38 -10.66
C VAL A 183 -5.11 -13.19 -9.85
N VAL A 184 -5.20 -12.00 -10.45
CA VAL A 184 -5.62 -10.77 -9.78
C VAL A 184 -7.07 -10.81 -9.27
N HIS A 185 -7.97 -11.57 -9.93
CA HIS A 185 -9.33 -11.77 -9.43
C HIS A 185 -9.46 -12.78 -8.28
N LYS A 186 -8.38 -13.53 -7.94
CA LYS A 186 -8.38 -14.52 -6.84
C LYS A 186 -7.41 -14.21 -5.71
N VAL A 187 -6.47 -13.29 -5.88
CA VAL A 187 -5.51 -12.88 -4.85
C VAL A 187 -5.94 -11.54 -4.21
N GLY A 188 -7.21 -11.23 -4.30
CA GLY A 188 -7.79 -10.24 -3.43
C GLY A 188 -7.77 -10.78 -2.01
N TRP A 189 -7.07 -10.13 -1.10
CA TRP A 189 -7.28 -10.17 0.34
C TRP A 189 -7.71 -11.55 0.88
N TYR A 190 -6.76 -12.41 1.16
CA TYR A 190 -7.02 -13.73 1.72
C TYR A 190 -7.11 -13.60 3.25
N LYS A 191 -8.27 -13.93 3.81
CA LYS A 191 -8.40 -14.28 5.22
C LYS A 191 -8.15 -15.81 5.31
N PRO A 192 -7.09 -16.29 5.96
CA PRO A 192 -6.89 -17.71 6.11
C PRO A 192 -8.10 -18.35 6.81
N PRO A 193 -8.52 -19.55 6.40
CA PRO A 193 -9.59 -20.26 7.07
C PRO A 193 -9.19 -20.51 8.52
N LEU A 194 -10.14 -20.26 9.42
CA LEU A 194 -10.02 -20.62 10.83
C LEU A 194 -9.79 -22.15 10.89
N ARG A 195 -8.73 -22.56 11.56
CA ARG A 195 -8.50 -23.97 11.90
C ARG A 195 -9.26 -24.34 13.14
#